data_f9b809a5a893651b395e6a6e84ae4515
#
_entry.id   f9b809a5a893651b395e6a6e84ae4515
#
_cell.length_a   1.000
_cell.length_b   1.000
_cell.length_c   1.000
_cell.angle_alpha   90.00
_cell.angle_beta   90.00
_cell.angle_gamma   90.00
#
_symmetry.space_group_name_H-M   'P 1'
#
loop_
_entity.id
_entity.type
_entity.pdbx_description
1 polymer ?
#
loop_
_entity_poly.entity_id
_entity_poly.type
_entity_poly.pdbx_seq_one_letter_code
_entity_poly.pdbx_strand_id
1 'polypeptide(L)'
;VGAFDPLGQERATILANMDVYFEAASHTRENRLAGQTSLFEDSGETGEATLPIEEQDPWSAAIRLEYERELLGFYFSGHPLDDYAQEWKERTTVNLSRLDTAPTGEPVQVVGLLRALRMVVTKKGDRMAIGQLEDYRGELELVAFPESYARNQEVLLVNTVVGCVGKLEQRNGSVQMVLDEVRPLEELDERDAAAVHIRLNDDGVDEEALYGFRGELNDFPGRSDVYIHLGRNGHEAVVRVSSQLRVSSRKESLEGIGRLPLVQEVWKT
;
A
#
# COMPACT_ATOMS: atom_id res chain seq x y z
N VAL A 1 0.08 21.03 11.30
CA VAL A 1 -0.19 21.09 9.87
C VAL A 1 0.73 22.06 9.15
N GLY A 2 2.01 22.16 9.55
CA GLY A 2 3.00 22.97 8.82
C GLY A 2 2.91 24.49 8.94
N ALA A 3 2.12 25.03 9.86
CA ALA A 3 2.02 26.48 10.05
C ALA A 3 3.38 27.13 10.46
N PHE A 4 4.26 26.37 11.05
CA PHE A 4 5.58 26.79 11.50
C PHE A 4 6.74 26.37 10.59
N ASP A 5 6.47 25.67 9.49
CA ASP A 5 7.51 25.23 8.54
C ASP A 5 8.42 26.38 8.04
N PRO A 6 7.90 27.63 7.83
CA PRO A 6 8.75 28.77 7.45
C PRO A 6 9.82 29.13 8.48
N LEU A 7 9.72 28.66 9.73
CA LEU A 7 10.72 28.87 10.77
C LEU A 7 11.92 27.94 10.67
N GLY A 8 11.88 26.96 9.75
CA GLY A 8 12.98 26.02 9.51
C GLY A 8 13.18 24.98 10.61
N GLN A 9 12.20 24.82 11.50
CA GLN A 9 12.23 23.82 12.57
C GLN A 9 11.35 22.61 12.22
N GLU A 10 11.80 21.41 12.57
CA GLU A 10 11.03 20.20 12.37
C GLU A 10 9.76 20.18 13.22
N ARG A 11 8.65 19.77 12.62
CA ARG A 11 7.34 19.70 13.28
C ARG A 11 7.35 18.83 14.53
N ALA A 12 8.11 17.72 14.51
CA ALA A 12 8.28 16.81 15.64
C ALA A 12 8.94 17.54 16.80
N THR A 13 10.01 18.29 16.53
CA THR A 13 10.74 19.09 17.52
C THR A 13 9.84 20.16 18.13
N ILE A 14 9.06 20.88 17.31
CA ILE A 14 8.13 21.90 17.81
C ILE A 14 7.10 21.27 18.74
N LEU A 15 6.50 20.14 18.38
CA LEU A 15 5.47 19.49 19.18
C LEU A 15 6.03 18.97 20.51
N ALA A 16 7.20 18.35 20.49
CA ALA A 16 7.85 17.81 21.69
C ALA A 16 8.23 18.89 22.71
N ASN A 17 8.49 20.12 22.25
CA ASN A 17 8.91 21.22 23.09
C ASN A 17 7.84 22.30 23.29
N MET A 18 6.56 22.00 23.06
CA MET A 18 5.47 22.98 23.16
C MET A 18 5.42 23.69 24.52
N ASP A 19 5.61 22.95 25.61
CA ASP A 19 5.59 23.49 26.96
C ASP A 19 6.72 24.51 27.16
N VAL A 20 7.93 24.21 26.66
CA VAL A 20 9.08 25.10 26.71
C VAL A 20 8.80 26.42 25.96
N TYR A 21 8.20 26.33 24.78
CA TYR A 21 7.81 27.50 24.00
C TYR A 21 6.74 28.34 24.71
N PHE A 22 5.73 27.68 25.29
CA PHE A 22 4.68 28.40 26.03
C PHE A 22 5.20 29.08 27.30
N GLU A 23 6.07 28.44 28.07
CA GLU A 23 6.70 29.03 29.23
C GLU A 23 7.54 30.27 28.83
N ALA A 24 8.39 30.14 27.82
CA ALA A 24 9.21 31.24 27.33
C ALA A 24 8.36 32.42 26.83
N ALA A 25 7.29 32.14 26.08
CA ALA A 25 6.36 33.16 25.59
C ALA A 25 5.63 33.86 26.76
N SER A 26 5.23 33.10 27.79
CA SER A 26 4.57 33.64 28.99
C SER A 26 5.48 34.57 29.76
N HIS A 27 6.72 34.13 30.02
CA HIS A 27 7.74 34.96 30.65
C HIS A 27 8.03 36.24 29.87
N THR A 28 8.18 36.17 28.56
CA THR A 28 8.41 37.34 27.72
C THR A 28 7.22 38.32 27.79
N ARG A 29 5.99 37.80 27.81
CA ARG A 29 4.78 38.60 27.93
C ARG A 29 4.69 39.30 29.30
N GLU A 30 4.97 38.57 30.39
CA GLU A 30 4.95 39.11 31.73
C GLU A 30 6.00 40.23 31.92
N ASN A 31 7.24 40.04 31.43
CA ASN A 31 8.30 41.01 31.46
C ASN A 31 7.90 42.28 30.68
N ARG A 32 7.29 42.16 29.51
CA ARG A 32 6.78 43.31 28.74
C ARG A 32 5.69 44.08 29.50
N LEU A 33 4.75 43.36 30.14
CA LEU A 33 3.66 43.99 30.90
C LEU A 33 4.19 44.67 32.20
N ALA A 34 5.24 44.12 32.78
CA ALA A 34 5.88 44.69 33.98
C ALA A 34 6.80 45.90 33.67
N GLY A 35 6.96 46.26 32.37
CA GLY A 35 7.84 47.34 31.93
C GLY A 35 9.33 47.03 32.18
N GLN A 36 9.70 45.80 32.46
CA GLN A 36 11.07 45.37 32.57
C GLN A 36 11.65 45.15 31.17
N THR A 37 12.29 46.15 30.60
CA THR A 37 13.23 45.99 29.50
C THR A 37 14.47 45.34 30.01
N SER A 38 14.95 44.31 29.32
CA SER A 38 16.22 43.64 29.66
C SER A 38 17.35 44.65 29.61
N LEU A 39 18.19 44.71 30.65
CA LEU A 39 19.34 45.60 30.71
C LEU A 39 20.38 45.34 29.60
N PHE A 40 20.19 44.25 28.83
CA PHE A 40 21.06 43.79 27.75
C PHE A 40 20.53 44.13 26.34
N GLU A 41 19.32 44.68 26.20
CA GLU A 41 18.79 45.13 24.87
C GLU A 41 19.60 46.29 24.25
N ASP A 42 20.34 47.07 25.07
CA ASP A 42 21.09 48.25 24.64
C ASP A 42 22.54 47.94 24.22
N SER A 43 23.03 46.69 24.42
CA SER A 43 24.42 46.30 24.10
C SER A 43 24.59 45.63 22.72
N GLY A 44 23.53 45.52 21.90
CA GLY A 44 23.64 44.96 20.56
C GLY A 44 23.97 43.43 20.50
N GLU A 45 24.20 42.83 21.64
CA GLU A 45 24.27 41.40 21.80
C GLU A 45 22.85 40.92 22.17
N THR A 46 22.08 40.51 21.19
CA THR A 46 20.89 39.68 21.40
C THR A 46 21.35 38.38 22.03
N GLY A 47 21.44 38.40 23.37
CA GLY A 47 21.51 37.18 24.13
C GLY A 47 20.18 36.45 23.92
N GLU A 48 20.06 35.76 22.80
CA GLU A 48 19.00 34.78 22.58
C GLU A 48 19.14 33.77 23.71
N ALA A 49 18.26 33.86 24.69
CA ALA A 49 18.15 32.81 25.68
C ALA A 49 17.95 31.50 24.94
N THR A 50 19.00 30.71 24.80
CA THR A 50 18.95 29.43 24.16
C THR A 50 17.97 28.57 24.95
N LEU A 51 16.79 28.35 24.41
CA LEU A 51 15.81 27.47 25.03
C LEU A 51 16.36 26.04 25.03
N PRO A 52 16.13 25.28 26.10
CA PRO A 52 16.52 23.87 26.16
C PRO A 52 15.59 23.04 25.28
N ILE A 53 15.83 23.07 23.96
CA ILE A 53 15.04 22.38 22.98
C ILE A 53 15.64 20.99 22.75
N GLU A 54 14.81 19.96 22.86
CA GLU A 54 15.16 18.59 22.54
C GLU A 54 14.82 18.34 21.07
N GLU A 55 15.85 18.17 20.23
CA GLU A 55 15.68 17.87 18.80
C GLU A 55 15.07 16.49 18.62
N GLN A 56 14.09 16.41 17.71
CA GLN A 56 13.41 15.17 17.33
C GLN A 56 13.64 14.88 15.85
N ASP A 57 13.70 13.59 15.53
CA ASP A 57 13.75 13.15 14.14
C ASP A 57 12.49 13.59 13.36
N PRO A 58 12.63 13.93 12.06
CA PRO A 58 11.51 14.29 11.22
C PRO A 58 10.46 13.17 11.17
N TRP A 59 9.18 13.55 11.23
CA TRP A 59 8.10 12.58 11.04
C TRP A 59 8.16 11.98 9.63
N SER A 60 7.89 10.67 9.56
CA SER A 60 7.66 10.01 8.28
C SER A 60 6.48 10.65 7.53
N ALA A 61 6.42 10.46 6.20
CA ALA A 61 5.30 10.93 5.39
C ALA A 61 3.96 10.40 5.91
N ALA A 62 3.91 9.12 6.29
CA ALA A 62 2.71 8.49 6.84
C ALA A 62 2.20 9.18 8.11
N ILE A 63 3.08 9.48 9.08
CA ILE A 63 2.72 10.19 10.32
C ILE A 63 2.21 11.60 10.01
N ARG A 64 2.85 12.32 9.07
CA ARG A 64 2.39 13.66 8.67
C ARG A 64 0.99 13.64 8.07
N LEU A 65 0.72 12.68 7.18
CA LEU A 65 -0.59 12.50 6.56
C LEU A 65 -1.66 12.12 7.59
N GLU A 66 -1.31 11.28 8.58
CA GLU A 66 -2.23 10.93 9.66
C GLU A 66 -2.64 12.16 10.48
N TYR A 67 -1.71 13.02 10.88
CA TYR A 67 -2.00 14.28 11.57
C TYR A 67 -2.79 15.26 10.70
N GLU A 68 -2.50 15.35 9.41
CA GLU A 68 -3.29 16.18 8.49
C GLU A 68 -4.75 15.73 8.46
N ARG A 69 -4.98 14.44 8.32
CA ARG A 69 -6.33 13.86 8.32
C ARG A 69 -7.05 14.05 9.65
N GLU A 70 -6.35 13.83 10.77
CA GLU A 70 -6.92 14.01 12.12
C GLU A 70 -7.34 15.47 12.35
N LEU A 71 -6.49 16.43 11.99
CA LEU A 71 -6.69 17.85 12.31
C LEU A 71 -7.52 18.61 11.27
N LEU A 72 -7.39 18.28 9.99
CA LEU A 72 -8.08 18.98 8.88
C LEU A 72 -9.27 18.20 8.33
N GLY A 73 -9.34 16.89 8.59
CA GLY A 73 -10.34 16.00 8.00
C GLY A 73 -9.99 15.50 6.60
N PHE A 74 -8.89 15.94 6.00
CA PHE A 74 -8.42 15.53 4.68
C PHE A 74 -6.88 15.56 4.60
N TYR A 75 -6.32 14.93 3.58
CA TYR A 75 -4.89 14.94 3.29
C TYR A 75 -4.55 16.21 2.49
N PHE A 76 -3.51 16.93 2.90
CA PHE A 76 -3.08 18.17 2.27
C PHE A 76 -1.77 18.02 1.49
N SER A 77 -0.78 17.35 2.08
CA SER A 77 0.57 17.26 1.50
C SER A 77 0.77 16.08 0.54
N GLY A 78 -0.19 15.16 0.44
CA GLY A 78 -0.15 13.96 -0.40
C GLY A 78 -1.28 13.01 -0.02
N HIS A 79 -1.26 11.81 -0.57
CA HIS A 79 -2.21 10.75 -0.23
C HIS A 79 -1.47 9.47 0.14
N PRO A 80 -1.95 8.65 1.11
CA PRO A 80 -1.31 7.38 1.45
C PRO A 80 -1.19 6.38 0.29
N LEU A 81 -2.00 6.57 -0.76
CA LEU A 81 -1.93 5.76 -1.98
C LEU A 81 -0.92 6.28 -3.01
N ASP A 82 -0.21 7.39 -2.77
CA ASP A 82 0.67 7.99 -3.80
C ASP A 82 1.82 7.06 -4.18
N ASP A 83 2.36 6.32 -3.22
CA ASP A 83 3.39 5.30 -3.45
C ASP A 83 2.85 4.09 -4.24
N TYR A 84 1.52 3.95 -4.33
CA TYR A 84 0.80 2.84 -4.95
C TYR A 84 -0.14 3.30 -6.09
N ALA A 85 0.13 4.48 -6.65
CA ALA A 85 -0.77 5.10 -7.64
C ALA A 85 -0.90 4.27 -8.93
N GLN A 86 0.17 3.58 -9.31
CA GLN A 86 0.16 2.72 -10.49
C GLN A 86 -0.69 1.47 -10.25
N GLU A 87 -0.47 0.76 -9.14
CA GLU A 87 -1.22 -0.43 -8.73
C GLU A 87 -2.71 -0.10 -8.57
N TRP A 88 -3.01 1.03 -7.94
CA TRP A 88 -4.38 1.50 -7.82
C TRP A 88 -5.04 1.68 -9.19
N LYS A 89 -4.35 2.34 -10.14
CA LYS A 89 -4.88 2.62 -11.48
C LYS A 89 -5.10 1.36 -12.31
N GLU A 90 -4.16 0.41 -12.23
CA GLU A 90 -4.17 -0.81 -13.02
C GLU A 90 -5.16 -1.85 -12.48
N ARG A 91 -5.38 -1.87 -11.15
CA ARG A 91 -6.08 -2.96 -10.48
C ARG A 91 -7.45 -2.61 -9.95
N THR A 92 -7.74 -1.33 -9.74
CA THR A 92 -9.08 -0.92 -9.32
C THR A 92 -10.05 -0.99 -10.51
N THR A 93 -10.99 -1.91 -10.44
CA THR A 93 -11.96 -2.18 -11.53
C THR A 93 -13.23 -1.35 -11.43
N VAL A 94 -13.46 -0.67 -10.30
CA VAL A 94 -14.66 0.11 -10.02
C VAL A 94 -14.32 1.52 -9.54
N ASN A 95 -15.11 2.50 -9.94
CA ASN A 95 -14.93 3.88 -9.52
C ASN A 95 -15.75 4.18 -8.26
N LEU A 96 -15.06 4.43 -7.11
CA LEU A 96 -15.72 4.67 -5.84
C LEU A 96 -16.58 5.95 -5.80
N SER A 97 -16.31 6.92 -6.68
CA SER A 97 -17.20 8.10 -6.79
C SER A 97 -18.52 7.84 -7.53
N ARG A 98 -18.71 6.64 -8.10
CA ARG A 98 -19.88 6.26 -8.89
C ARG A 98 -20.38 4.86 -8.54
N LEU A 99 -20.38 4.53 -7.26
CA LEU A 99 -20.80 3.21 -6.77
C LEU A 99 -22.27 2.91 -7.06
N ASP A 100 -23.11 3.93 -7.14
CA ASP A 100 -24.54 3.83 -7.49
C ASP A 100 -24.78 3.25 -8.88
N THR A 101 -23.82 3.44 -9.81
CA THR A 101 -23.87 2.93 -11.18
C THR A 101 -22.99 1.70 -11.42
N ALA A 102 -22.30 1.24 -10.39
CA ALA A 102 -21.39 0.11 -10.50
C ALA A 102 -22.16 -1.23 -10.64
N PRO A 103 -21.63 -2.19 -11.41
CA PRO A 103 -22.27 -3.50 -11.56
C PRO A 103 -22.30 -4.22 -10.21
N THR A 104 -23.49 -4.69 -9.83
CA THR A 104 -23.70 -5.48 -8.61
C THR A 104 -23.67 -6.97 -8.92
N GLY A 105 -23.17 -7.77 -7.97
CA GLY A 105 -23.11 -9.24 -8.07
C GLY A 105 -21.93 -9.79 -8.87
N GLU A 106 -21.21 -8.98 -9.64
CA GLU A 106 -19.97 -9.37 -10.30
C GLU A 106 -18.76 -9.17 -9.41
N PRO A 107 -17.70 -10.00 -9.55
CA PRO A 107 -16.46 -9.79 -8.82
C PRO A 107 -15.79 -8.48 -9.22
N VAL A 108 -15.47 -7.65 -8.25
CA VAL A 108 -14.73 -6.40 -8.41
C VAL A 108 -13.47 -6.41 -7.56
N GLN A 109 -12.49 -5.64 -7.99
CA GLN A 109 -11.24 -5.43 -7.26
C GLN A 109 -11.07 -3.94 -6.99
N VAL A 110 -10.67 -3.61 -5.76
CA VAL A 110 -10.40 -2.24 -5.33
C VAL A 110 -9.10 -2.22 -4.55
N VAL A 111 -8.20 -1.33 -4.92
CA VAL A 111 -7.01 -0.99 -4.13
C VAL A 111 -7.34 0.27 -3.34
N GLY A 112 -7.09 0.24 -2.05
CA GLY A 112 -7.39 1.37 -1.18
C GLY A 112 -6.76 1.25 0.20
N LEU A 113 -6.88 2.32 0.97
CA LEU A 113 -6.45 2.41 2.36
C LEU A 113 -7.58 1.90 3.27
N LEU A 114 -7.30 0.91 4.10
CA LEU A 114 -8.24 0.46 5.13
C LEU A 114 -8.24 1.46 6.30
N ARG A 115 -9.23 2.35 6.34
CA ARG A 115 -9.31 3.46 7.31
C ARG A 115 -9.83 3.04 8.67
N ALA A 116 -10.79 2.16 8.67
CA ALA A 116 -11.42 1.69 9.90
C ALA A 116 -11.79 0.22 9.78
N LEU A 117 -11.78 -0.46 10.90
CA LEU A 117 -12.23 -1.84 11.02
C LEU A 117 -12.95 -2.01 12.36
N ARG A 118 -14.16 -2.48 12.33
CA ARG A 118 -14.92 -2.83 13.53
C ARG A 118 -15.33 -4.30 13.52
N MET A 119 -15.15 -4.94 14.65
CA MET A 119 -15.57 -6.32 14.87
C MET A 119 -17.02 -6.37 15.25
N VAL A 120 -17.75 -7.32 14.68
CA VAL A 120 -19.15 -7.59 14.97
C VAL A 120 -19.31 -9.07 15.25
N VAL A 121 -20.09 -9.40 16.26
CA VAL A 121 -20.46 -10.80 16.54
C VAL A 121 -21.85 -11.06 15.97
N THR A 122 -21.96 -12.09 15.15
CA THR A 122 -23.24 -12.50 14.54
C THR A 122 -24.18 -13.10 15.60
N LYS A 123 -25.46 -13.25 15.26
CA LYS A 123 -26.44 -13.92 16.15
C LYS A 123 -26.06 -15.38 16.48
N LYS A 124 -25.22 -15.99 15.67
CA LYS A 124 -24.73 -17.36 15.87
C LYS A 124 -23.46 -17.42 16.73
N GLY A 125 -22.89 -16.26 17.13
CA GLY A 125 -21.67 -16.17 17.90
C GLY A 125 -20.39 -16.08 17.07
N ASP A 126 -20.48 -16.11 15.74
CA ASP A 126 -19.33 -16.02 14.86
C ASP A 126 -18.83 -14.57 14.74
N ARG A 127 -17.54 -14.37 14.54
CA ARG A 127 -16.92 -13.05 14.35
C ARG A 127 -16.96 -12.67 12.87
N MET A 128 -17.35 -11.45 12.59
CA MET A 128 -17.26 -10.79 11.29
C MET A 128 -16.68 -9.40 11.44
N ALA A 129 -16.22 -8.79 10.36
CA ALA A 129 -15.71 -7.44 10.39
C ALA A 129 -16.44 -6.55 9.38
N ILE A 130 -16.57 -5.28 9.74
CA ILE A 130 -17.02 -4.22 8.84
C ILE A 130 -15.90 -3.19 8.79
N GLY A 131 -15.40 -2.91 7.59
CA GLY A 131 -14.32 -1.98 7.34
C GLY A 131 -14.75 -0.81 6.47
N GLN A 132 -13.93 0.22 6.46
CA GLN A 132 -14.04 1.37 5.57
C GLN A 132 -12.78 1.45 4.72
N LEU A 133 -12.93 1.26 3.42
CA LEU A 133 -11.86 1.40 2.43
C LEU A 133 -11.98 2.78 1.77
N GLU A 134 -10.87 3.49 1.66
CA GLU A 134 -10.78 4.80 1.02
C GLU A 134 -9.80 4.74 -0.16
N ASP A 135 -10.17 5.35 -1.30
CA ASP A 135 -9.25 5.63 -2.40
C ASP A 135 -9.27 7.12 -2.76
N TYR A 136 -8.57 7.53 -3.84
CA TYR A 136 -8.56 8.93 -4.32
C TYR A 136 -9.94 9.47 -4.70
N ARG A 137 -10.95 8.62 -4.89
CA ARG A 137 -12.25 8.96 -5.48
C ARG A 137 -13.40 8.85 -4.50
N GLY A 138 -13.22 8.11 -3.41
CA GLY A 138 -14.29 7.94 -2.44
C GLY A 138 -14.02 6.84 -1.43
N GLU A 139 -15.08 6.46 -0.75
CA GLU A 139 -15.07 5.47 0.32
C GLU A 139 -16.02 4.31 -0.01
N LEU A 140 -15.69 3.12 0.47
CA LEU A 140 -16.46 1.90 0.27
C LEU A 140 -16.53 1.11 1.58
N GLU A 141 -17.74 0.80 2.04
CA GLU A 141 -17.91 -0.11 3.16
C GLU A 141 -17.59 -1.54 2.75
N LEU A 142 -16.72 -2.21 3.51
CA LEU A 142 -16.36 -3.61 3.36
C LEU A 142 -17.09 -4.45 4.41
N VAL A 143 -17.66 -5.56 3.99
CA VAL A 143 -18.29 -6.52 4.91
C VAL A 143 -17.58 -7.87 4.74
N ALA A 144 -16.77 -8.24 5.72
CA ALA A 144 -16.13 -9.54 5.81
C ALA A 144 -17.00 -10.46 6.68
N PHE A 145 -17.77 -11.34 6.03
CA PHE A 145 -18.53 -12.37 6.73
C PHE A 145 -17.60 -13.36 7.44
N PRO A 146 -18.08 -14.18 8.39
CA PRO A 146 -17.24 -14.98 9.27
C PRO A 146 -16.18 -15.81 8.55
N GLU A 147 -16.52 -16.46 7.45
CA GLU A 147 -15.60 -17.28 6.68
C GLU A 147 -14.53 -16.44 5.99
N SER A 148 -14.94 -15.35 5.35
CA SER A 148 -14.01 -14.40 4.72
C SER A 148 -13.14 -13.72 5.77
N TYR A 149 -13.72 -13.29 6.90
CA TYR A 149 -12.97 -12.68 7.99
C TYR A 149 -11.89 -13.63 8.54
N ALA A 150 -12.24 -14.89 8.81
CA ALA A 150 -11.29 -15.87 9.33
C ALA A 150 -10.07 -16.08 8.40
N ARG A 151 -10.29 -16.01 7.08
CA ARG A 151 -9.21 -16.14 6.08
C ARG A 151 -8.32 -14.90 5.96
N ASN A 152 -8.89 -13.71 6.19
CA ASN A 152 -8.24 -12.43 5.87
C ASN A 152 -7.84 -11.61 7.10
N GLN A 153 -8.09 -12.09 8.33
CA GLN A 153 -7.92 -11.30 9.56
C GLN A 153 -6.49 -10.77 9.79
N GLU A 154 -5.48 -11.47 9.30
CA GLU A 154 -4.07 -11.09 9.45
C GLU A 154 -3.67 -9.90 8.54
N VAL A 155 -4.39 -9.73 7.43
CA VAL A 155 -4.15 -8.67 6.44
C VAL A 155 -5.06 -7.47 6.63
N LEU A 156 -6.19 -7.64 7.32
CA LEU A 156 -7.14 -6.58 7.62
C LEU A 156 -6.63 -5.68 8.76
N LEU A 157 -5.60 -4.90 8.46
CA LEU A 157 -4.98 -3.96 9.40
C LEU A 157 -5.37 -2.52 9.05
N VAL A 158 -5.81 -1.76 10.05
CA VAL A 158 -6.15 -0.33 9.88
C VAL A 158 -4.91 0.47 9.51
N ASN A 159 -5.08 1.49 8.70
CA ASN A 159 -4.03 2.35 8.15
C ASN A 159 -3.04 1.62 7.22
N THR A 160 -3.44 0.50 6.62
CA THR A 160 -2.67 -0.18 5.57
C THR A 160 -3.34 -0.06 4.21
N VAL A 161 -2.55 0.01 3.16
CA VAL A 161 -3.03 -0.05 1.78
C VAL A 161 -3.15 -1.52 1.38
N VAL A 162 -4.35 -1.90 0.94
CA VAL A 162 -4.70 -3.29 0.62
C VAL A 162 -5.46 -3.37 -0.71
N GLY A 163 -5.35 -4.51 -1.36
CA GLY A 163 -6.22 -4.88 -2.46
C GLY A 163 -7.35 -5.79 -1.98
N CYS A 164 -8.56 -5.34 -2.18
CA CYS A 164 -9.78 -6.05 -1.82
C CYS A 164 -10.45 -6.64 -3.05
N VAL A 165 -10.87 -7.89 -2.95
CA VAL A 165 -11.67 -8.58 -3.96
C VAL A 165 -12.97 -9.00 -3.32
N GLY A 166 -14.07 -8.77 -4.02
CA GLY A 166 -15.40 -9.10 -3.53
C GLY A 166 -16.47 -8.74 -4.53
N LYS A 167 -17.70 -8.67 -4.07
CA LYS A 167 -18.86 -8.32 -4.89
C LYS A 167 -19.55 -7.10 -4.30
N LEU A 168 -19.98 -6.20 -5.16
CA LEU A 168 -20.79 -5.08 -4.73
C LEU A 168 -22.23 -5.52 -4.51
N GLU A 169 -22.79 -5.12 -3.38
CA GLU A 169 -24.20 -5.31 -3.03
C GLU A 169 -24.82 -3.99 -2.59
N GLN A 170 -26.08 -3.80 -2.97
CA GLN A 170 -26.87 -2.67 -2.48
C GLN A 170 -27.59 -3.05 -1.20
N ARG A 171 -27.36 -2.29 -0.13
CA ARG A 171 -28.02 -2.50 1.17
C ARG A 171 -28.45 -1.17 1.79
N ASN A 172 -29.71 -1.08 2.18
CA ASN A 172 -30.26 0.12 2.83
C ASN A 172 -30.02 1.43 2.06
N GLY A 173 -29.97 1.37 0.72
CA GLY A 173 -29.74 2.55 -0.12
C GLY A 173 -28.28 2.94 -0.32
N SER A 174 -27.31 2.23 0.28
CA SER A 174 -25.88 2.38 0.05
C SER A 174 -25.29 1.12 -0.59
N VAL A 175 -24.16 1.29 -1.30
CA VAL A 175 -23.41 0.19 -1.88
C VAL A 175 -22.31 -0.21 -0.92
N GLN A 176 -22.20 -1.51 -0.64
CA GLN A 176 -21.14 -2.12 0.15
C GLN A 176 -20.45 -3.22 -0.66
N MET A 177 -19.22 -3.55 -0.32
CA MET A 177 -18.52 -4.72 -0.85
C MET A 177 -18.62 -5.88 0.13
N VAL A 178 -19.19 -6.99 -0.31
CA VAL A 178 -19.04 -8.28 0.36
C VAL A 178 -17.65 -8.80 0.02
N LEU A 179 -16.80 -8.85 1.01
CA LEU A 179 -15.39 -9.14 0.88
C LEU A 179 -15.17 -10.66 0.75
N ASP A 180 -14.55 -11.09 -0.32
CA ASP A 180 -14.10 -12.45 -0.52
C ASP A 180 -12.64 -12.62 -0.07
N GLU A 181 -11.76 -11.71 -0.50
CA GLU A 181 -10.32 -11.81 -0.27
C GLU A 181 -9.69 -10.43 -0.09
N VAL A 182 -8.69 -10.36 0.80
CA VAL A 182 -7.79 -9.20 0.96
C VAL A 182 -6.37 -9.67 0.74
N ARG A 183 -5.58 -8.85 0.06
CA ARG A 183 -4.16 -9.10 -0.18
C ARG A 183 -3.34 -7.86 0.13
N PRO A 184 -2.16 -8.04 0.73
CA PRO A 184 -1.12 -7.00 0.70
C PRO A 184 -0.83 -6.62 -0.76
N LEU A 185 -0.43 -5.37 -0.99
CA LEU A 185 -0.17 -4.92 -2.36
C LEU A 185 0.96 -5.67 -3.03
N GLU A 186 1.97 -6.06 -2.26
CA GLU A 186 3.09 -6.86 -2.75
C GLU A 186 2.63 -8.20 -3.33
N GLU A 187 1.51 -8.76 -2.82
CA GLU A 187 0.93 -10.01 -3.30
C GLU A 187 -0.10 -9.80 -4.42
N LEU A 188 -0.55 -8.56 -4.67
CA LEU A 188 -1.47 -8.27 -5.75
C LEU A 188 -0.83 -8.42 -7.13
N ASP A 189 0.48 -8.31 -7.20
CA ASP A 189 1.23 -8.53 -8.44
C ASP A 189 1.10 -9.95 -9.01
N GLU A 190 0.65 -10.88 -8.20
CA GLU A 190 0.52 -12.27 -8.59
C GLU A 190 -0.77 -12.63 -9.34
N ARG A 191 -1.68 -11.67 -9.63
CA ARG A 191 -2.84 -11.96 -10.51
C ARG A 191 -2.56 -11.91 -11.99
N ASP A 192 -1.34 -11.74 -12.37
CA ASP A 192 -1.04 -10.96 -13.44
C ASP A 192 -1.04 -11.59 -14.74
N ALA A 193 -0.52 -12.64 -14.95
CA ALA A 193 -0.63 -13.33 -16.20
C ALA A 193 -1.30 -14.65 -15.92
N ALA A 194 -2.33 -14.96 -16.68
CA ALA A 194 -2.86 -16.32 -16.70
C ALA A 194 -1.71 -17.29 -16.99
N ALA A 195 -0.66 -16.81 -17.66
CA ALA A 195 0.51 -17.61 -18.01
C ALA A 195 1.80 -16.79 -18.20
N VAL A 196 2.92 -17.40 -17.84
CA VAL A 196 4.27 -16.99 -18.23
C VAL A 196 4.75 -17.92 -19.33
N HIS A 197 5.14 -17.33 -20.44
CA HIS A 197 5.68 -18.04 -21.60
C HIS A 197 7.19 -17.90 -21.63
N ILE A 198 7.90 -19.01 -21.82
CA ILE A 198 9.35 -19.05 -21.84
C ILE A 198 9.78 -19.77 -23.12
N ARG A 199 10.46 -19.06 -24.00
CA ARG A 199 11.09 -19.66 -25.19
C ARG A 199 12.49 -20.09 -24.83
N LEU A 200 12.79 -21.35 -25.07
CA LEU A 200 14.14 -21.88 -24.86
C LEU A 200 14.98 -21.81 -26.16
N ASN A 201 16.29 -21.73 -25.96
CA ASN A 201 17.25 -21.82 -27.07
C ASN A 201 17.17 -23.20 -27.72
N ASP A 202 17.24 -23.26 -29.05
CA ASP A 202 17.14 -24.52 -29.82
C ASP A 202 18.35 -25.44 -29.59
N ASP A 203 19.47 -24.88 -29.19
CA ASP A 203 20.74 -25.61 -29.00
C ASP A 203 20.89 -26.00 -27.49
N GLY A 204 21.15 -27.28 -27.25
CA GLY A 204 21.53 -27.76 -25.92
C GLY A 204 20.36 -28.13 -24.98
N VAL A 205 19.14 -28.24 -25.49
CA VAL A 205 17.99 -28.68 -24.70
C VAL A 205 17.92 -30.21 -24.73
N ASP A 206 18.52 -30.85 -23.73
CA ASP A 206 18.35 -32.26 -23.42
C ASP A 206 17.53 -32.47 -22.16
N GLU A 207 17.28 -33.72 -21.78
CA GLU A 207 16.45 -34.07 -20.62
C GLU A 207 17.08 -33.59 -19.30
N GLU A 208 18.41 -33.67 -19.18
CA GLU A 208 19.14 -33.23 -17.98
C GLU A 208 19.09 -31.71 -17.83
N ALA A 209 19.25 -30.98 -18.93
CA ALA A 209 19.11 -29.51 -18.97
C ALA A 209 17.70 -29.05 -18.58
N LEU A 210 16.66 -29.76 -19.04
CA LEU A 210 15.27 -29.45 -18.66
C LEU A 210 14.98 -29.72 -17.17
N TYR A 211 15.57 -30.79 -16.60
CA TYR A 211 15.45 -31.04 -15.16
C TYR A 211 16.15 -29.95 -14.33
N GLY A 212 17.35 -29.52 -14.74
CA GLY A 212 18.05 -28.40 -14.11
C GLY A 212 17.26 -27.11 -14.19
N PHE A 213 16.75 -26.79 -15.37
CA PHE A 213 15.93 -25.60 -15.61
C PHE A 213 14.66 -25.56 -14.75
N ARG A 214 14.01 -26.71 -14.58
CA ARG A 214 12.87 -26.82 -13.65
C ARG A 214 13.28 -26.46 -12.22
N GLY A 215 14.49 -26.87 -11.79
CA GLY A 215 15.04 -26.49 -10.49
C GLY A 215 15.20 -24.98 -10.34
N GLU A 216 15.78 -24.34 -11.35
CA GLU A 216 16.01 -22.88 -11.39
C GLU A 216 14.69 -22.08 -11.37
N LEU A 217 13.64 -22.59 -12.01
CA LEU A 217 12.31 -21.95 -11.98
C LEU A 217 11.67 -21.95 -10.58
N ASN A 218 12.05 -22.84 -9.68
CA ASN A 218 11.55 -22.84 -8.30
C ASN A 218 12.10 -21.66 -7.49
N ASP A 219 13.16 -20.98 -7.95
CA ASP A 219 13.68 -19.77 -7.33
C ASP A 219 12.78 -18.53 -7.58
N PHE A 220 11.82 -18.67 -8.50
CA PHE A 220 10.84 -17.63 -8.85
C PHE A 220 9.40 -18.06 -8.52
N PRO A 221 9.07 -18.40 -7.28
CA PRO A 221 7.76 -18.93 -6.94
C PRO A 221 6.65 -17.92 -7.19
N GLY A 222 5.50 -18.38 -7.69
CA GLY A 222 4.34 -17.53 -7.99
C GLY A 222 3.09 -18.34 -8.32
N ARG A 223 2.14 -17.71 -9.02
CA ARG A 223 0.82 -18.30 -9.31
C ARG A 223 0.52 -18.47 -10.80
N SER A 224 1.37 -17.94 -11.69
CA SER A 224 1.18 -18.03 -13.14
C SER A 224 1.53 -19.40 -13.66
N ASP A 225 0.70 -19.94 -14.53
CA ASP A 225 0.99 -21.18 -15.26
C ASP A 225 2.20 -20.95 -16.19
N VAL A 226 3.04 -21.95 -16.36
CA VAL A 226 4.25 -21.88 -17.21
C VAL A 226 4.02 -22.62 -18.52
N TYR A 227 4.30 -21.95 -19.62
CA TYR A 227 4.31 -22.50 -20.96
C TYR A 227 5.72 -22.40 -21.55
N ILE A 228 6.30 -23.54 -21.90
CA ILE A 228 7.63 -23.62 -22.53
C ILE A 228 7.45 -23.74 -24.04
N HIS A 229 8.09 -22.85 -24.78
CA HIS A 229 8.16 -22.83 -26.23
C HIS A 229 9.48 -23.44 -26.68
N LEU A 230 9.39 -24.53 -27.41
CA LEU A 230 10.54 -25.25 -27.97
C LEU A 230 10.50 -25.13 -29.50
N GLY A 231 11.48 -24.48 -30.08
CA GLY A 231 11.68 -24.42 -31.52
C GLY A 231 12.50 -25.62 -32.00
N ARG A 232 12.06 -26.33 -33.05
CA ARG A 232 12.86 -27.36 -33.69
C ARG A 232 12.51 -27.46 -35.17
N ASN A 233 13.50 -27.32 -36.06
CA ASN A 233 13.31 -27.46 -37.49
C ASN A 233 12.20 -26.62 -38.13
N GLY A 234 12.01 -25.38 -37.65
CA GLY A 234 10.99 -24.46 -38.13
C GLY A 234 9.55 -24.75 -37.60
N HIS A 235 9.42 -25.66 -36.64
CA HIS A 235 8.18 -25.92 -35.93
C HIS A 235 8.34 -25.49 -34.46
N GLU A 236 7.31 -24.87 -33.91
CA GLU A 236 7.24 -24.51 -32.49
C GLU A 236 6.31 -25.48 -31.76
N ALA A 237 6.81 -26.10 -30.70
CA ALA A 237 6.02 -26.88 -29.77
C ALA A 237 5.81 -26.07 -28.49
N VAL A 238 4.56 -25.92 -28.06
CA VAL A 238 4.21 -25.25 -26.82
C VAL A 238 3.78 -26.31 -25.81
N VAL A 239 4.50 -26.38 -24.71
CA VAL A 239 4.24 -27.36 -23.63
C VAL A 239 3.85 -26.61 -22.36
N ARG A 240 2.65 -26.89 -21.85
CA ARG A 240 2.26 -26.45 -20.51
C ARG A 240 2.97 -27.30 -19.49
N VAL A 241 3.70 -26.65 -18.58
CA VAL A 241 4.35 -27.33 -17.47
C VAL A 241 3.31 -27.78 -16.44
N SER A 242 3.63 -28.80 -15.66
CA SER A 242 2.76 -29.33 -14.61
C SER A 242 2.20 -28.21 -13.71
N SER A 243 0.95 -28.31 -13.31
CA SER A 243 0.29 -27.38 -12.38
C SER A 243 0.97 -27.25 -11.00
N GLN A 244 1.94 -28.13 -10.71
CA GLN A 244 2.76 -28.04 -9.50
C GLN A 244 3.90 -27.02 -9.62
N LEU A 245 4.29 -26.60 -10.83
CA LEU A 245 5.29 -25.59 -11.06
C LEU A 245 4.59 -24.33 -11.57
N ARG A 246 4.60 -23.30 -10.76
CA ARG A 246 4.07 -21.99 -11.07
C ARG A 246 5.11 -20.94 -10.75
N VAL A 247 5.21 -19.91 -11.58
CA VAL A 247 6.19 -18.84 -11.40
C VAL A 247 5.51 -17.49 -11.21
N SER A 248 6.26 -16.54 -10.67
CA SER A 248 5.83 -15.16 -10.54
C SER A 248 5.94 -14.44 -11.89
N SER A 249 4.91 -13.70 -12.27
CA SER A 249 4.90 -12.84 -13.46
C SER A 249 5.36 -11.40 -13.17
N ARG A 250 5.94 -11.15 -11.99
CA ARG A 250 6.53 -9.85 -11.63
C ARG A 250 7.69 -9.51 -12.55
N LYS A 251 7.88 -8.24 -12.82
CA LYS A 251 8.95 -7.74 -13.70
C LYS A 251 10.32 -8.27 -13.29
N GLU A 252 10.64 -8.23 -12.00
CA GLU A 252 11.90 -8.73 -11.46
C GLU A 252 12.09 -10.24 -11.68
N SER A 253 11.02 -11.02 -11.48
CA SER A 253 11.03 -12.47 -11.71
C SER A 253 11.18 -12.79 -13.21
N LEU A 254 10.45 -12.07 -14.09
CA LEU A 254 10.61 -12.23 -15.54
C LEU A 254 12.02 -11.86 -16.03
N GLU A 255 12.59 -10.77 -15.49
CA GLU A 255 13.97 -10.40 -15.77
C GLU A 255 14.97 -11.46 -15.25
N GLY A 256 14.71 -12.03 -14.06
CA GLY A 256 15.50 -13.11 -13.49
C GLY A 256 15.44 -14.38 -14.34
N ILE A 257 14.23 -14.83 -14.71
CA ILE A 257 14.00 -15.96 -15.61
C ILE A 257 14.67 -15.72 -16.97
N GLY A 258 14.56 -14.50 -17.51
CA GLY A 258 15.18 -14.14 -18.79
C GLY A 258 16.72 -14.18 -18.80
N ARG A 259 17.36 -14.21 -17.62
CA ARG A 259 18.83 -14.35 -17.49
C ARG A 259 19.29 -15.80 -17.38
N LEU A 260 18.37 -16.75 -17.26
CA LEU A 260 18.72 -18.17 -17.16
C LEU A 260 19.33 -18.67 -18.48
N PRO A 261 20.34 -19.54 -18.44
CA PRO A 261 21.16 -19.91 -19.61
C PRO A 261 20.38 -20.48 -20.80
N LEU A 262 19.29 -21.20 -20.52
CA LEU A 262 18.45 -21.84 -21.55
C LEU A 262 17.38 -20.90 -22.11
N VAL A 263 17.16 -19.72 -21.55
CA VAL A 263 16.06 -18.83 -21.93
C VAL A 263 16.49 -17.91 -23.07
N GLN A 264 15.74 -17.95 -24.16
CA GLN A 264 15.85 -17.01 -25.27
C GLN A 264 14.96 -15.78 -25.05
N GLU A 265 13.73 -16.01 -24.60
CA GLU A 265 12.74 -14.96 -24.41
C GLU A 265 11.74 -15.36 -23.32
N VAL A 266 11.27 -14.38 -22.54
CA VAL A 266 10.18 -14.57 -21.55
C VAL A 266 9.16 -13.44 -21.69
N TRP A 267 7.87 -13.81 -21.67
CA TRP A 267 6.76 -12.86 -21.71
C TRP A 267 5.57 -13.39 -20.95
N LYS A 268 4.60 -12.53 -20.70
CA LYS A 268 3.34 -12.86 -20.02
C LYS A 268 2.13 -12.57 -20.88
N THR A 269 1.03 -13.34 -20.68
CA THR A 269 -0.28 -13.14 -21.33
C THR A 269 -1.40 -13.04 -20.33
#